data_7df6a842cc2664a788804a980b57d852
#
_entry.id   7df6a842cc2664a788804a980b57d852
#
_cell.length_a   1.000
_cell.length_b   1.000
_cell.length_c   1.000
_cell.angle_alpha   90.00
_cell.angle_beta   90.00
_cell.angle_gamma   90.00
#
_symmetry.space_group_name_H-M   'P 1'
#
loop_
_entity.id
_entity.type
_entity.pdbx_description
1 polymer ?
#
loop_
_entity_poly.entity_id
_entity_poly.type
_entity_poly.pdbx_seq_one_letter_code
_entity_poly.pdbx_strand_id
1 'polypeptide(L)'
;MPSDAYLTTGMTVRARGERFKIVEAVPLPASPPALRLSRLVLRSIEGETRGMEIVVLHPIEAVEPDEIPDITLDRPGRLPRFRLLHDAYKLKLAPPTDLLVSPSRSRILFEPYQYVPAMRTLELPRPRLLLADDVGLGKTIEAGLILLDLAARRRANRILIVVPAGIMNQWQRELQIRFGFRFKVFDSDAIHETRTHTEIGANPWAVESRVIASMDLIKRREGALIRPCNHPF
;
A
#
# COMPACT_ATOMS: atom_id res chain seq x y z
N MET A 1 5.92 -30.58 -16.80
CA MET A 1 5.46 -30.61 -18.19
C MET A 1 4.45 -29.49 -18.33
N PRO A 2 4.70 -28.40 -19.08
CA PRO A 2 3.65 -27.43 -19.34
C PRO A 2 2.59 -28.11 -20.19
N SER A 3 1.34 -27.97 -19.78
CA SER A 3 0.12 -28.45 -20.43
C SER A 3 0.08 -27.87 -21.84
N ASP A 4 0.01 -28.77 -22.87
CA ASP A 4 -0.34 -28.44 -24.25
C ASP A 4 -1.80 -27.96 -24.31
N ALA A 5 -2.09 -26.82 -23.68
CA ALA A 5 -3.36 -26.15 -23.85
C ALA A 5 -3.42 -25.62 -25.29
N TYR A 6 -4.34 -26.14 -26.09
CA TYR A 6 -4.56 -25.66 -27.45
C TYR A 6 -4.96 -24.18 -27.40
N LEU A 7 -4.03 -23.31 -27.80
CA LEU A 7 -4.28 -21.87 -27.91
C LEU A 7 -5.20 -21.63 -29.10
N THR A 8 -6.44 -21.23 -28.83
CA THR A 8 -7.46 -21.00 -29.86
C THR A 8 -7.86 -19.54 -29.94
N THR A 9 -8.36 -19.13 -31.11
CA THR A 9 -8.91 -17.79 -31.33
C THR A 9 -9.95 -17.44 -30.28
N GLY A 10 -9.86 -16.23 -29.75
CA GLY A 10 -10.76 -15.72 -28.71
C GLY A 10 -10.25 -15.91 -27.28
N MET A 11 -9.26 -16.77 -27.04
CA MET A 11 -8.66 -16.93 -25.71
C MET A 11 -7.88 -15.71 -25.27
N THR A 12 -7.90 -15.44 -23.97
CA THR A 12 -7.02 -14.45 -23.34
C THR A 12 -5.74 -15.15 -22.93
N VAL A 13 -4.61 -14.53 -23.28
CA VAL A 13 -3.27 -15.06 -23.02
C VAL A 13 -2.36 -13.98 -22.47
N ARG A 14 -1.30 -14.41 -21.80
CA ARG A 14 -0.21 -13.55 -21.36
C ARG A 14 1.02 -13.82 -22.25
N ALA A 15 1.53 -12.76 -22.86
CA ALA A 15 2.77 -12.79 -23.66
C ALA A 15 3.57 -11.52 -23.34
N ARG A 16 4.90 -11.61 -23.24
CA ARG A 16 5.80 -10.46 -22.97
C ARG A 16 5.42 -9.66 -21.71
N GLY A 17 4.77 -10.30 -20.74
CA GLY A 17 4.33 -9.65 -19.49
C GLY A 17 3.00 -8.88 -19.58
N GLU A 18 2.39 -8.76 -20.77
CA GLU A 18 1.11 -8.09 -21.02
C GLU A 18 0.00 -9.08 -21.37
N ARG A 19 -1.25 -8.62 -21.31
CA ARG A 19 -2.44 -9.42 -21.61
C ARG A 19 -2.94 -9.16 -23.01
N PHE A 20 -3.20 -10.24 -23.73
CA PHE A 20 -3.65 -10.21 -25.11
C PHE A 20 -4.85 -11.13 -25.33
N LYS A 21 -5.61 -10.84 -26.36
CA LYS A 21 -6.63 -11.73 -26.91
C LYS A 21 -6.12 -12.33 -28.20
N ILE A 22 -6.22 -13.65 -28.38
CA ILE A 22 -5.86 -14.30 -29.64
C ILE A 22 -6.91 -13.92 -30.69
N VAL A 23 -6.46 -13.22 -31.72
CA VAL A 23 -7.29 -12.85 -32.86
C VAL A 23 -7.27 -13.95 -33.91
N GLU A 24 -6.09 -14.55 -34.14
CA GLU A 24 -5.89 -15.60 -35.13
C GLU A 24 -4.83 -16.58 -34.61
N ALA A 25 -5.05 -17.87 -34.83
CA ALA A 25 -4.10 -18.95 -34.54
C ALA A 25 -3.99 -19.86 -35.75
N VAL A 26 -2.82 -19.85 -36.39
CA VAL A 26 -2.56 -20.63 -37.62
C VAL A 26 -1.42 -21.59 -37.37
N PRO A 27 -1.64 -22.91 -37.42
CA PRO A 27 -0.57 -23.88 -37.37
C PRO A 27 0.31 -23.79 -38.63
N LEU A 28 1.63 -23.89 -38.44
CA LEU A 28 2.58 -23.83 -39.56
C LEU A 28 2.92 -25.26 -40.03
N PRO A 29 2.57 -25.63 -41.26
CA PRO A 29 2.68 -27.01 -41.74
C PRO A 29 4.10 -27.51 -41.95
N ALA A 30 5.09 -26.61 -42.04
CA ALA A 30 6.50 -26.95 -42.29
C ALA A 30 7.33 -27.15 -41.01
N SER A 31 6.69 -27.30 -39.85
CA SER A 31 7.40 -27.49 -38.58
C SER A 31 7.93 -28.90 -38.43
N PRO A 32 9.14 -29.08 -37.87
CA PRO A 32 9.64 -30.43 -37.49
C PRO A 32 8.60 -31.14 -36.61
N PRO A 33 8.44 -32.48 -36.75
CA PRO A 33 7.40 -33.19 -35.99
C PRO A 33 7.53 -33.05 -34.47
N ALA A 34 8.73 -32.74 -33.99
CA ALA A 34 8.97 -32.49 -32.57
C ALA A 34 8.59 -31.08 -32.08
N LEU A 35 8.38 -30.14 -32.99
CA LEU A 35 8.08 -28.74 -32.65
C LEU A 35 6.86 -28.26 -33.43
N ARG A 36 5.69 -28.32 -32.81
CA ARG A 36 4.44 -27.82 -33.41
C ARG A 36 4.44 -26.30 -33.33
N LEU A 37 4.86 -25.61 -34.42
CA LEU A 37 4.86 -24.16 -34.49
C LEU A 37 3.47 -23.65 -34.89
N SER A 38 3.01 -22.63 -34.21
CA SER A 38 1.82 -21.89 -34.54
C SER A 38 2.10 -20.38 -34.60
N ARG A 39 1.61 -19.72 -35.62
CA ARG A 39 1.60 -18.26 -35.72
C ARG A 39 0.35 -17.75 -34.99
N LEU A 40 0.55 -16.95 -33.96
CA LEU A 40 -0.52 -16.32 -33.22
C LEU A 40 -0.53 -14.82 -33.51
N VAL A 41 -1.70 -14.28 -33.87
CA VAL A 41 -1.94 -12.84 -33.91
C VAL A 41 -2.63 -12.48 -32.59
N LEU A 42 -1.98 -11.66 -31.80
CA LEU A 42 -2.41 -11.26 -30.47
C LEU A 42 -2.77 -9.78 -30.47
N ARG A 43 -3.95 -9.42 -29.96
CA ARG A 43 -4.38 -8.03 -29.78
C ARG A 43 -4.32 -7.65 -28.30
N SER A 44 -3.59 -6.60 -27.98
CA SER A 44 -3.50 -6.09 -26.61
C SER A 44 -4.87 -5.64 -26.10
N ILE A 45 -5.20 -6.03 -24.84
CA ILE A 45 -6.48 -5.71 -24.21
C ILE A 45 -6.35 -4.70 -23.07
N GLU A 46 -5.14 -4.35 -22.66
CA GLU A 46 -4.89 -3.41 -21.56
C GLU A 46 -3.66 -2.50 -21.81
N GLY A 47 -3.53 -1.45 -21.00
CA GLY A 47 -2.39 -0.53 -21.06
C GLY A 47 -2.43 0.47 -22.24
N GLU A 48 -1.29 1.13 -22.46
CA GLU A 48 -1.10 2.11 -23.54
C GLU A 48 -1.12 1.45 -24.95
N THR A 49 -0.85 0.15 -25.00
CA THR A 49 -0.81 -0.67 -26.23
C THR A 49 -2.17 -1.23 -26.61
N ARG A 50 -3.25 -0.90 -25.87
CA ARG A 50 -4.58 -1.47 -26.11
C ARG A 50 -5.04 -1.32 -27.56
N GLY A 51 -5.39 -2.45 -28.17
CA GLY A 51 -5.83 -2.54 -29.56
C GLY A 51 -4.71 -2.79 -30.57
N MET A 52 -3.44 -2.66 -30.18
CA MET A 52 -2.30 -3.03 -31.03
C MET A 52 -2.24 -4.54 -31.24
N GLU A 53 -1.85 -4.94 -32.43
CA GLU A 53 -1.66 -6.35 -32.78
C GLU A 53 -0.18 -6.68 -32.90
N ILE A 54 0.20 -7.82 -32.34
CA ILE A 54 1.53 -8.40 -32.48
C ILE A 54 1.42 -9.81 -33.03
N VAL A 55 2.44 -10.25 -33.73
CA VAL A 55 2.57 -11.63 -34.22
C VAL A 55 3.60 -12.36 -33.38
N VAL A 56 3.23 -13.53 -32.89
CA VAL A 56 4.07 -14.37 -32.03
C VAL A 56 4.14 -15.79 -32.62
N LEU A 57 5.32 -16.40 -32.54
CA LEU A 57 5.52 -17.80 -32.92
C LEU A 57 5.56 -18.67 -31.68
N HIS A 58 4.49 -19.38 -31.39
CA HIS A 58 4.42 -20.32 -30.29
C HIS A 58 4.93 -21.72 -30.73
N PRO A 59 5.75 -22.44 -29.93
CA PRO A 59 6.24 -22.15 -28.59
C PRO A 59 7.62 -21.44 -28.52
N ILE A 60 8.11 -20.87 -29.62
CA ILE A 60 9.39 -20.13 -29.61
C ILE A 60 9.30 -18.96 -28.64
N GLU A 61 8.20 -18.21 -28.68
CA GLU A 61 7.86 -17.25 -27.65
C GLU A 61 6.86 -17.87 -26.66
N ALA A 62 7.09 -17.66 -25.37
CA ALA A 62 6.21 -18.13 -24.32
C ALA A 62 4.86 -17.38 -24.37
N VAL A 63 3.80 -18.12 -24.60
CA VAL A 63 2.42 -17.64 -24.54
C VAL A 63 1.66 -18.55 -23.58
N GLU A 64 1.22 -17.99 -22.48
CA GLU A 64 0.52 -18.74 -21.43
C GLU A 64 -0.97 -18.36 -21.43
N PRO A 65 -1.89 -19.33 -21.31
CA PRO A 65 -3.29 -19.01 -21.12
C PRO A 65 -3.47 -18.13 -19.88
N ASP A 66 -4.15 -17.00 -20.03
CA ASP A 66 -4.50 -16.14 -18.91
C ASP A 66 -5.94 -16.47 -18.51
N GLU A 67 -6.11 -17.62 -17.89
CA GLU A 67 -7.38 -18.05 -17.33
C GLU A 67 -7.69 -17.18 -16.12
N ILE A 68 -8.39 -16.08 -16.33
CA ILE A 68 -9.08 -15.42 -15.23
C ILE A 68 -10.26 -16.35 -14.90
N PRO A 69 -10.25 -16.99 -13.72
CA PRO A 69 -11.41 -17.77 -13.33
C PRO A 69 -12.61 -16.83 -13.29
N ASP A 70 -13.65 -17.16 -14.04
CA ASP A 70 -14.94 -16.47 -13.96
C ASP A 70 -15.36 -16.43 -12.48
N ILE A 71 -15.42 -15.24 -11.93
CA ILE A 71 -15.94 -15.02 -10.59
C ILE A 71 -17.45 -15.21 -10.69
N THR A 72 -17.89 -16.44 -10.53
CA THR A 72 -19.32 -16.75 -10.46
C THR A 72 -19.75 -16.72 -8.99
N LEU A 73 -20.86 -16.04 -8.71
CA LEU A 73 -21.49 -16.01 -7.39
C LEU A 73 -22.07 -17.39 -6.98
N ASP A 74 -22.18 -18.30 -7.93
CA ASP A 74 -22.80 -19.62 -7.74
C ASP A 74 -21.97 -20.58 -6.88
N ARG A 75 -20.69 -20.31 -6.73
CA ARG A 75 -19.78 -21.10 -5.89
C ARG A 75 -18.90 -20.21 -5.01
N PRO A 76 -19.45 -19.60 -3.95
CA PRO A 76 -18.66 -18.82 -3.05
C PRO A 76 -17.59 -19.69 -2.38
N GLY A 77 -16.33 -19.29 -2.48
CA GLY A 77 -15.23 -19.97 -1.82
C GLY A 77 -15.36 -19.88 -0.30
N ARG A 78 -14.72 -20.81 0.42
CA ARG A 78 -14.71 -20.77 1.89
C ARG A 78 -13.95 -19.54 2.39
N LEU A 79 -14.56 -18.77 3.27
CA LEU A 79 -13.99 -17.56 3.86
C LEU A 79 -12.56 -17.75 4.43
N PRO A 80 -12.21 -18.85 5.12
CA PRO A 80 -10.84 -19.08 5.59
C PRO A 80 -9.82 -19.14 4.45
N ARG A 81 -10.17 -19.76 3.31
CA ARG A 81 -9.29 -19.83 2.14
C ARG A 81 -9.08 -18.46 1.50
N PHE A 82 -10.14 -17.65 1.42
CA PHE A 82 -10.04 -16.27 0.95
C PHE A 82 -9.14 -15.43 1.87
N ARG A 83 -9.32 -15.54 3.19
CA ARG A 83 -8.47 -14.84 4.16
C ARG A 83 -7.01 -15.24 4.02
N LEU A 84 -6.72 -16.53 3.92
CA LEU A 84 -5.35 -17.03 3.74
C LEU A 84 -4.72 -16.47 2.47
N LEU A 85 -5.43 -16.51 1.34
CA LEU A 85 -4.96 -15.96 0.07
C LEU A 85 -4.74 -14.45 0.15
N HIS A 86 -5.69 -13.71 0.73
CA HIS A 86 -5.60 -12.28 0.95
C HIS A 86 -4.39 -11.88 1.82
N ASP A 87 -4.14 -12.64 2.90
CA ASP A 87 -3.00 -12.38 3.78
C ASP A 87 -1.66 -12.76 3.12
N ALA A 88 -1.64 -13.82 2.31
CA ALA A 88 -0.47 -14.17 1.50
C ALA A 88 -0.17 -13.08 0.45
N TYR A 89 -1.17 -12.52 -0.23
CA TYR A 89 -1.00 -11.38 -1.13
C TYR A 89 -0.53 -10.12 -0.40
N LYS A 90 -1.06 -9.84 0.80
CA LYS A 90 -0.57 -8.73 1.62
C LYS A 90 0.91 -8.88 1.97
N LEU A 91 1.34 -10.09 2.34
CA LEU A 91 2.74 -10.38 2.61
C LEU A 91 3.62 -10.23 1.36
N LYS A 92 3.14 -10.72 0.20
CA LYS A 92 3.85 -10.60 -1.08
C LYS A 92 3.99 -9.15 -1.56
N LEU A 93 2.98 -8.32 -1.31
CA LEU A 93 2.96 -6.89 -1.68
C LEU A 93 3.56 -6.00 -0.59
N ALA A 94 3.87 -6.55 0.59
CA ALA A 94 4.57 -5.80 1.62
C ALA A 94 5.98 -5.46 1.11
N PRO A 95 6.44 -4.19 1.27
CA PRO A 95 7.81 -3.86 0.95
C PRO A 95 8.75 -4.78 1.74
N PRO A 96 9.88 -5.20 1.16
CA PRO A 96 10.89 -5.97 1.88
C PRO A 96 11.20 -5.30 3.22
N THR A 97 11.35 -6.07 4.28
CA THR A 97 11.61 -5.55 5.64
C THR A 97 12.88 -4.71 5.70
N ASP A 98 13.81 -4.96 4.79
CA ASP A 98 15.14 -4.38 4.79
C ASP A 98 15.24 -3.06 3.99
N LEU A 99 14.19 -2.71 3.22
CA LEU A 99 14.18 -1.48 2.42
C LEU A 99 13.24 -0.44 3.01
N LEU A 100 13.77 0.75 3.27
CA LEU A 100 12.97 1.91 3.63
C LEU A 100 12.10 2.36 2.44
N VAL A 101 10.84 2.66 2.72
CA VAL A 101 9.91 3.24 1.74
C VAL A 101 10.01 4.77 1.72
N SER A 102 10.42 5.32 2.85
CA SER A 102 10.51 6.77 3.07
C SER A 102 11.41 7.52 2.07
N PRO A 103 12.56 7.00 1.57
CA PRO A 103 13.38 7.74 0.61
C PRO A 103 12.64 8.05 -0.70
N SER A 104 11.82 7.14 -1.19
CA SER A 104 11.09 7.31 -2.46
C SER A 104 9.80 8.12 -2.33
N ARG A 105 9.27 8.28 -1.12
CA ARG A 105 7.95 8.91 -0.87
C ARG A 105 8.02 10.24 -0.15
N SER A 106 9.15 10.58 0.44
CA SER A 106 9.35 11.86 1.12
C SER A 106 9.86 12.94 0.16
N ARG A 107 9.46 14.18 0.43
CA ARG A 107 9.93 15.38 -0.30
C ARG A 107 10.95 16.14 0.54
N ILE A 108 12.05 15.47 0.86
CA ILE A 108 13.16 16.03 1.66
C ILE A 108 14.48 15.81 0.94
N LEU A 109 15.49 16.59 1.29
CA LEU A 109 16.86 16.30 0.91
C LEU A 109 17.33 15.05 1.65
N PHE A 110 18.07 14.20 0.95
CA PHE A 110 18.57 12.96 1.51
C PHE A 110 19.75 13.21 2.42
N GLU A 111 19.54 13.05 3.73
CA GLU A 111 20.57 13.10 4.77
C GLU A 111 20.64 11.72 5.46
N PRO A 112 21.72 10.95 5.25
CA PRO A 112 21.80 9.56 5.71
C PRO A 112 21.50 9.34 7.18
N TYR A 113 21.95 10.23 8.06
CA TYR A 113 21.76 10.10 9.51
C TYR A 113 20.28 10.15 9.92
N GLN A 114 19.44 10.91 9.19
CA GLN A 114 18.00 11.03 9.47
C GLN A 114 17.22 9.74 9.23
N TYR A 115 17.77 8.82 8.45
CA TYR A 115 17.13 7.52 8.17
C TYR A 115 17.46 6.45 9.21
N VAL A 116 18.52 6.63 9.99
CA VAL A 116 18.95 5.66 11.00
C VAL A 116 17.84 5.33 12.02
N PRO A 117 17.09 6.31 12.58
CA PRO A 117 15.98 6.01 13.47
C PRO A 117 14.86 5.22 12.82
N ALA A 118 14.56 5.49 11.53
CA ALA A 118 13.57 4.74 10.79
C ALA A 118 14.00 3.27 10.59
N MET A 119 15.25 3.01 10.23
CA MET A 119 15.81 1.66 10.14
C MET A 119 15.67 0.91 11.46
N ARG A 120 16.13 1.50 12.56
CA ARG A 120 16.01 0.90 13.91
C ARG A 120 14.56 0.62 14.31
N THR A 121 13.62 1.48 13.89
CA THR A 121 12.20 1.29 14.16
C THR A 121 11.67 0.01 13.49
N LEU A 122 12.16 -0.34 12.31
CA LEU A 122 11.71 -1.52 11.57
C LEU A 122 12.20 -2.83 12.19
N GLU A 123 13.36 -2.82 12.81
CA GLU A 123 13.93 -3.98 13.51
C GLU A 123 13.18 -4.35 14.79
N LEU A 124 12.47 -3.38 15.37
CA LEU A 124 11.79 -3.56 16.65
C LEU A 124 10.33 -3.98 16.45
N PRO A 125 9.86 -5.06 17.10
CA PRO A 125 8.45 -5.46 17.06
C PRO A 125 7.51 -4.40 17.64
N ARG A 126 7.93 -3.73 18.72
CA ARG A 126 7.23 -2.61 19.39
C ARG A 126 8.21 -1.47 19.59
N PRO A 127 8.39 -0.61 18.57
CA PRO A 127 9.38 0.43 18.63
C PRO A 127 9.07 1.46 19.72
N ARG A 128 10.08 1.76 20.51
CA ARG A 128 10.12 2.88 21.45
C ARG A 128 11.47 3.54 21.30
N LEU A 129 11.49 4.74 20.74
CA LEU A 129 12.70 5.45 20.41
C LEU A 129 12.72 6.82 21.09
N LEU A 130 13.90 7.24 21.51
CA LEU A 130 14.21 8.60 21.89
C LEU A 130 15.07 9.21 20.79
N LEU A 131 14.60 10.30 20.15
CA LEU A 131 15.34 11.10 19.20
C LEU A 131 16.01 12.24 19.98
N ALA A 132 17.30 12.12 20.26
CA ALA A 132 18.07 13.00 21.14
C ALA A 132 19.08 13.86 20.40
N ASP A 133 18.87 14.11 19.09
CA ASP A 133 19.75 14.95 18.30
C ASP A 133 19.70 16.42 18.73
N ASP A 134 20.73 17.19 18.35
CA ASP A 134 20.75 18.60 18.62
C ASP A 134 19.63 19.39 17.96
N VAL A 135 19.37 20.58 18.44
CA VAL A 135 18.35 21.48 17.90
C VAL A 135 18.70 21.83 16.44
N GLY A 136 17.74 21.71 15.55
CA GLY A 136 17.91 22.03 14.13
C GLY A 136 18.31 20.85 13.24
N LEU A 137 18.69 19.68 13.76
CA LEU A 137 19.11 18.52 12.97
C LEU A 137 17.93 17.74 12.33
N GLY A 138 16.72 18.20 12.53
CA GLY A 138 15.57 17.64 11.80
C GLY A 138 14.80 16.53 12.50
N LYS A 139 14.70 16.56 13.86
CA LYS A 139 13.88 15.58 14.62
C LYS A 139 12.47 15.39 14.07
N THR A 140 11.83 16.45 13.58
CA THR A 140 10.51 16.36 12.91
C THR A 140 10.59 15.57 11.61
N ILE A 141 11.71 15.69 10.88
CA ILE A 141 11.95 14.92 9.65
C ILE A 141 12.12 13.45 9.99
N GLU A 142 12.93 13.11 10.97
CA GLU A 142 13.13 11.73 11.44
C GLU A 142 11.83 11.09 11.91
N ALA A 143 11.03 11.81 12.70
CA ALA A 143 9.70 11.36 13.09
C ALA A 143 8.79 11.13 11.89
N GLY A 144 8.81 12.02 10.90
CA GLY A 144 8.07 11.89 9.66
C GLY A 144 8.48 10.67 8.82
N LEU A 145 9.79 10.40 8.73
CA LEU A 145 10.33 9.21 8.06
C LEU A 145 9.88 7.92 8.74
N ILE A 146 9.95 7.86 10.07
CA ILE A 146 9.46 6.73 10.87
C ILE A 146 7.97 6.50 10.62
N LEU A 147 7.16 7.55 10.68
CA LEU A 147 5.72 7.47 10.44
C LEU A 147 5.40 6.99 9.03
N LEU A 148 6.17 7.45 8.03
CA LEU A 148 5.96 7.06 6.64
C LEU A 148 6.22 5.57 6.42
N ASP A 149 7.32 5.05 6.98
CA ASP A 149 7.65 3.63 6.89
C ASP A 149 6.67 2.74 7.67
N LEU A 150 6.27 3.14 8.89
CA LEU A 150 5.28 2.42 9.68
C LEU A 150 3.90 2.43 9.02
N ALA A 151 3.47 3.56 8.46
CA ALA A 151 2.19 3.67 7.76
C ALA A 151 2.17 2.85 6.47
N ALA A 152 3.25 2.85 5.68
CA ALA A 152 3.38 2.05 4.47
C ALA A 152 3.27 0.55 4.76
N ARG A 153 3.76 0.11 5.92
CA ARG A 153 3.69 -1.27 6.42
C ARG A 153 2.42 -1.59 7.19
N ARG A 154 1.48 -0.64 7.28
CA ARG A 154 0.22 -0.75 8.05
C ARG A 154 0.45 -1.02 9.55
N ARG A 155 1.62 -0.68 10.08
CA ARG A 155 1.96 -0.76 11.50
C ARG A 155 1.52 0.47 12.30
N ALA A 156 1.15 1.57 11.61
CA ALA A 156 0.63 2.81 12.17
C ALA A 156 -0.64 3.25 11.43
N ASN A 157 -1.76 2.60 11.72
CA ASN A 157 -3.06 2.94 11.13
C ASN A 157 -3.68 4.16 11.82
N ARG A 158 -3.39 4.34 13.10
CA ARG A 158 -3.82 5.49 13.91
C ARG A 158 -2.60 6.17 14.52
N ILE A 159 -2.54 7.48 14.39
CA ILE A 159 -1.37 8.28 14.79
C ILE A 159 -1.84 9.46 15.63
N LEU A 160 -1.29 9.58 16.83
CA LEU A 160 -1.43 10.73 17.69
C LEU A 160 -0.08 11.39 17.88
N ILE A 161 0.01 12.68 17.53
CA ILE A 161 1.19 13.52 17.78
C ILE A 161 0.85 14.48 18.91
N VAL A 162 1.69 14.49 19.92
CA VAL A 162 1.52 15.35 21.10
C VAL A 162 2.66 16.34 21.16
N VAL A 163 2.37 17.63 21.04
CA VAL A 163 3.34 18.70 20.99
C VAL A 163 2.86 19.91 21.81
N PRO A 164 3.76 20.87 22.15
CA PRO A 164 3.34 22.15 22.67
C PRO A 164 2.38 22.88 21.74
N ALA A 165 1.40 23.60 22.30
CA ALA A 165 0.32 24.24 21.51
C ALA A 165 0.85 25.15 20.40
N GLY A 166 1.91 25.91 20.66
CA GLY A 166 2.47 26.89 19.72
C GLY A 166 3.07 26.30 18.44
N ILE A 167 3.37 24.98 18.42
CA ILE A 167 4.01 24.31 17.26
C ILE A 167 3.11 23.31 16.55
N MET A 168 1.85 23.15 16.96
CA MET A 168 0.91 22.18 16.34
C MET A 168 0.73 22.44 14.84
N ASN A 169 0.49 23.69 14.45
CA ASN A 169 0.32 24.07 13.05
C ASN A 169 1.59 23.92 12.22
N GLN A 170 2.76 24.12 12.82
CA GLN A 170 4.03 23.87 12.17
C GLN A 170 4.18 22.39 11.86
N TRP A 171 3.94 21.49 12.82
CA TRP A 171 3.97 20.05 12.63
C TRP A 171 2.99 19.59 11.55
N GLN A 172 1.76 20.10 11.60
CA GLN A 172 0.76 19.78 10.58
C GLN A 172 1.24 20.12 9.17
N ARG A 173 1.77 21.34 9.00
CA ARG A 173 2.26 21.83 7.70
C ARG A 173 3.47 21.03 7.21
N GLU A 174 4.45 20.79 8.07
CA GLU A 174 5.66 20.03 7.71
C GLU A 174 5.33 18.59 7.30
N LEU A 175 4.49 17.90 8.06
CA LEU A 175 4.07 16.55 7.75
C LEU A 175 3.24 16.47 6.45
N GLN A 176 2.44 17.48 6.17
CA GLN A 176 1.67 17.54 4.92
C GLN A 176 2.58 17.81 3.71
N ILE A 177 3.47 18.80 3.79
CA ILE A 177 4.30 19.20 2.66
C ILE A 177 5.37 18.15 2.34
N ARG A 178 6.05 17.63 3.38
CA ARG A 178 7.22 16.76 3.22
C ARG A 178 6.85 15.30 3.03
N PHE A 179 5.75 14.84 3.67
CA PHE A 179 5.37 13.43 3.74
C PHE A 179 3.96 13.12 3.21
N GLY A 180 3.19 14.16 2.85
CA GLY A 180 1.83 13.98 2.34
C GLY A 180 0.81 13.56 3.41
N PHE A 181 1.15 13.62 4.68
CA PHE A 181 0.23 13.27 5.75
C PHE A 181 -0.74 14.42 6.05
N ARG A 182 -2.02 14.11 6.06
CA ARG A 182 -3.06 15.03 6.53
C ARG A 182 -3.41 14.69 7.97
N PHE A 183 -3.11 15.60 8.89
CA PHE A 183 -3.48 15.51 10.30
C PHE A 183 -4.57 16.54 10.61
N LYS A 184 -5.51 16.16 11.48
CA LYS A 184 -6.43 17.12 12.09
C LYS A 184 -5.81 17.64 13.39
N VAL A 185 -5.80 18.95 13.56
CA VAL A 185 -5.39 19.57 14.82
C VAL A 185 -6.57 19.53 15.76
N PHE A 186 -6.39 18.93 16.93
CA PHE A 186 -7.37 18.90 18.00
C PHE A 186 -7.00 19.93 19.06
N ASP A 187 -7.82 20.96 19.13
CA ASP A 187 -7.94 21.89 20.24
C ASP A 187 -9.30 21.69 20.93
N SER A 188 -9.62 22.50 21.92
CA SER A 188 -10.89 22.39 22.65
C SER A 188 -12.09 22.59 21.74
N ASP A 189 -12.00 23.50 20.78
CA ASP A 189 -13.09 23.86 19.87
C ASP A 189 -13.32 22.73 18.86
N ALA A 190 -12.26 22.19 18.26
CA ALA A 190 -12.35 21.06 17.33
C ALA A 190 -12.90 19.79 17.98
N ILE A 191 -12.61 19.55 19.26
CA ILE A 191 -13.19 18.44 20.03
C ILE A 191 -14.69 18.68 20.26
N HIS A 192 -15.06 19.89 20.61
CA HIS A 192 -16.46 20.25 20.82
C HIS A 192 -17.26 20.11 19.52
N GLU A 193 -16.76 20.66 18.43
CA GLU A 193 -17.35 20.51 17.10
C GLU A 193 -17.50 19.04 16.69
N THR A 194 -16.47 18.23 16.89
CA THR A 194 -16.54 16.80 16.57
C THR A 194 -17.60 16.08 17.41
N ARG A 195 -17.77 16.45 18.68
CA ARG A 195 -18.84 15.90 19.54
C ARG A 195 -20.25 16.26 19.07
N THR A 196 -20.44 17.47 18.54
CA THR A 196 -21.76 17.93 18.06
C THR A 196 -22.15 17.26 16.74
N HIS A 197 -21.19 16.90 15.90
CA HIS A 197 -21.41 16.26 14.60
C HIS A 197 -21.39 14.74 14.64
N THR A 198 -21.08 14.12 15.77
CA THR A 198 -21.01 12.67 15.92
C THR A 198 -22.18 12.17 16.77
N GLU A 199 -22.55 10.90 16.63
CA GLU A 199 -23.61 10.28 17.44
C GLU A 199 -23.37 10.50 18.94
N ILE A 200 -24.47 10.69 19.69
CA ILE A 200 -24.44 10.96 21.13
C ILE A 200 -23.62 9.86 21.83
N GLY A 201 -22.47 10.25 22.43
CA GLY A 201 -21.58 9.33 23.17
C GLY A 201 -20.39 8.80 22.36
N ALA A 202 -20.24 9.14 21.07
CA ALA A 202 -19.07 8.75 20.32
C ALA A 202 -17.80 9.47 20.82
N ASN A 203 -16.71 8.72 20.90
CA ASN A 203 -15.42 9.28 21.29
C ASN A 203 -14.81 10.10 20.16
N PRO A 204 -14.61 11.43 20.28
CA PRO A 204 -14.03 12.26 19.22
C PRO A 204 -12.68 11.77 18.73
N TRP A 205 -11.88 11.21 19.63
CA TRP A 205 -10.57 10.64 19.31
C TRP A 205 -10.65 9.40 18.44
N ALA A 206 -11.79 8.71 18.39
CA ALA A 206 -11.98 7.51 17.57
C ALA A 206 -12.33 7.84 16.12
N VAL A 207 -12.85 9.03 15.86
CA VAL A 207 -13.32 9.45 14.53
C VAL A 207 -12.15 9.66 13.57
N GLU A 208 -11.11 10.35 14.03
CA GLU A 208 -9.97 10.72 13.20
C GLU A 208 -8.82 9.71 13.37
N SER A 209 -8.22 9.29 12.26
CA SER A 209 -7.09 8.37 12.28
C SER A 209 -5.74 9.05 12.52
N ARG A 210 -5.64 10.36 12.26
CA ARG A 210 -4.41 11.14 12.39
C ARG A 210 -4.68 12.47 13.07
N VAL A 211 -4.19 12.61 14.30
CA VAL A 211 -4.46 13.76 15.14
C VAL A 211 -3.18 14.37 15.67
N ILE A 212 -3.13 15.69 15.72
CA ILE A 212 -2.13 16.48 16.46
C ILE A 212 -2.86 17.16 17.61
N ALA A 213 -2.35 17.03 18.83
CA ALA A 213 -2.95 17.63 20.01
C ALA A 213 -1.88 18.27 20.91
N SER A 214 -2.30 19.24 21.72
CA SER A 214 -1.38 19.84 22.68
C SER A 214 -1.23 18.97 23.93
N MET A 215 -0.04 19.05 24.56
CA MET A 215 0.19 18.40 25.86
C MET A 215 -0.80 18.85 26.91
N ASP A 216 -1.20 20.13 26.90
CA ASP A 216 -2.11 20.70 27.89
C ASP A 216 -3.53 20.18 27.71
N LEU A 217 -3.95 19.97 26.47
CA LEU A 217 -5.25 19.35 26.18
C LEU A 217 -5.33 17.92 26.72
N ILE A 218 -4.26 17.15 26.51
CA ILE A 218 -4.22 15.74 26.95
C ILE A 218 -4.18 15.62 28.46
N LYS A 219 -3.52 16.54 29.15
CA LYS A 219 -3.48 16.58 30.63
C LYS A 219 -4.82 16.93 31.28
N ARG A 220 -5.71 17.63 30.57
CA ARG A 220 -7.04 17.97 31.08
C ARG A 220 -7.94 16.71 31.14
N ARG A 221 -9.05 16.76 31.92
CA ARG A 221 -10.03 15.66 32.00
C ARG A 221 -10.56 15.22 30.62
N GLU A 222 -10.56 16.11 29.66
CA GLU A 222 -10.95 15.82 28.27
C GLU A 222 -9.97 14.86 27.56
N GLY A 223 -8.70 14.89 27.93
CA GLY A 223 -7.71 13.90 27.50
C GLY A 223 -7.90 12.51 28.10
N ALA A 224 -8.62 12.39 29.21
CA ALA A 224 -8.93 11.10 29.84
C ALA A 224 -9.84 10.19 28.97
N LEU A 225 -10.43 10.74 27.91
CA LEU A 225 -11.22 10.00 26.92
C LEU A 225 -10.37 9.34 25.84
N ILE A 226 -9.03 9.48 25.87
CA ILE A 226 -8.09 8.62 25.13
C ILE A 226 -8.07 7.25 25.80
N ARG A 227 -9.23 6.60 25.89
CA ARG A 227 -9.26 5.18 26.27
C ARG A 227 -8.83 4.39 25.06
N PRO A 228 -7.91 3.41 25.21
CA PRO A 228 -7.67 2.47 24.16
C PRO A 228 -9.01 1.85 23.81
N CYS A 229 -9.44 2.00 22.55
CA CYS A 229 -10.56 1.21 22.05
C CYS A 229 -10.19 -0.25 22.29
N ASN A 230 -11.00 -0.98 23.04
CA ASN A 230 -10.89 -2.43 23.23
C ASN A 230 -11.23 -3.15 21.92
N HIS A 231 -10.52 -2.82 20.84
CA HIS A 231 -10.47 -3.65 19.64
C HIS A 231 -9.12 -4.34 19.63
N PRO A 232 -9.10 -5.67 19.66
CA PRO A 232 -7.86 -6.43 19.49
C PRO A 232 -7.29 -6.08 18.12
N PHE A 233 -6.02 -5.72 18.10
CA PHE A 233 -5.21 -5.50 16.91
C PHE A 233 -5.02 -6.80 16.12
#